data_6a852f5ea64d7559499880249a5ed12b
#
_entry.id   6a852f5ea64d7559499880249a5ed12b
#
_cell.length_a   1.000
_cell.length_b   1.000
_cell.length_c   1.000
_cell.angle_alpha   90.00
_cell.angle_beta   90.00
_cell.angle_gamma   90.00
#
_symmetry.space_group_name_H-M   'P 1'
#
loop_
_entity.id
_entity.type
_entity.pdbx_description
1 polymer ?
#
loop_
_entity_poly.entity_id
_entity_poly.type
_entity_poly.pdbx_seq_one_letter_code
_entity_poly.pdbx_strand_id
1 'polypeptide(L)'
;MEEYGIGTCVYYRRKPFDMNFFDNFVARLFPKNVIRCKGLCWFKEEPDMCYLFEQAGKQMELKNAGQWYATMPKDELQQMLEREEGLRRDWDEKYGDRMQKLVFIGQKLDKKAIKEQLDMCLTDVEL
;
A
#
# COMPACT_ATOMS: atom_id res chain seq x y z
N MET A 1 -15.38 13.89 -7.46
CA MET A 1 -16.32 13.94 -8.61
C MET A 1 -15.69 13.25 -9.80
N GLU A 2 -16.47 12.47 -10.51
CA GLU A 2 -15.98 11.75 -11.68
C GLU A 2 -16.28 12.53 -12.95
N GLU A 3 -15.25 12.72 -13.77
CA GLU A 3 -15.40 13.27 -15.12
C GLU A 3 -15.30 12.13 -16.13
N TYR A 4 -16.20 12.09 -17.09
CA TYR A 4 -16.25 11.02 -18.10
C TYR A 4 -16.34 9.62 -17.50
N GLY A 5 -16.93 9.50 -16.29
CA GLY A 5 -17.02 8.25 -15.58
C GLY A 5 -15.72 7.79 -14.92
N ILE A 6 -14.68 8.62 -14.94
CA ILE A 6 -13.38 8.30 -14.34
C ILE A 6 -13.36 8.79 -12.89
N GLY A 7 -13.00 7.91 -11.99
CA GLY A 7 -12.89 8.23 -10.56
C GLY A 7 -11.67 7.63 -9.92
N THR A 8 -11.52 7.89 -8.64
CA THR A 8 -10.38 7.49 -7.85
C THR A 8 -10.83 6.74 -6.60
N CYS A 9 -10.12 5.67 -6.28
CA CYS A 9 -10.30 4.95 -5.03
C CYS A 9 -8.95 4.87 -4.31
N VAL A 10 -8.90 5.39 -3.08
CA VAL A 10 -7.70 5.33 -2.25
C VAL A 10 -7.89 4.25 -1.20
N TYR A 11 -6.99 3.27 -1.21
CA TYR A 11 -6.95 2.22 -0.21
C TYR A 11 -5.83 2.53 0.77
N TYR A 12 -6.16 2.65 2.05
CA TYR A 12 -5.21 2.96 3.10
C TYR A 12 -5.42 2.04 4.30
N ARG A 13 -4.37 1.29 4.65
CA ARG A 13 -4.38 0.39 5.82
C ARG A 13 -2.99 0.32 6.42
N ARG A 14 -2.89 -0.05 7.68
CA ARG A 14 -1.60 -0.21 8.34
C ARG A 14 -1.11 -1.65 8.41
N LYS A 15 -2.02 -2.62 8.55
CA LYS A 15 -1.65 -4.03 8.60
C LYS A 15 -0.92 -4.48 7.35
N PRO A 16 -0.03 -5.49 7.48
CA PRO A 16 0.65 -6.03 6.31
C PRO A 16 -0.27 -6.88 5.46
N PHE A 17 0.07 -7.02 4.19
CA PHE A 17 -0.51 -8.03 3.34
C PHE A 17 0.20 -9.37 3.53
N ASP A 18 -0.53 -10.45 3.32
CA ASP A 18 0.03 -11.76 3.03
C ASP A 18 0.43 -11.75 1.55
N MET A 19 1.68 -12.08 1.25
CA MET A 19 2.21 -11.98 -0.11
C MET A 19 1.47 -12.88 -1.09
N ASN A 20 1.10 -14.09 -0.65
CA ASN A 20 0.36 -15.02 -1.52
C ASN A 20 -1.05 -14.53 -1.82
N PHE A 21 -1.72 -13.95 -0.83
CA PHE A 21 -3.07 -13.42 -1.03
C PHE A 21 -3.05 -12.18 -1.93
N PHE A 22 -2.07 -11.32 -1.74
CA PHE A 22 -1.94 -10.14 -2.61
C PHE A 22 -1.62 -10.55 -4.05
N ASP A 23 -0.73 -11.52 -4.22
CA ASP A 23 -0.39 -12.04 -5.53
C ASP A 23 -1.61 -12.64 -6.24
N ASN A 24 -2.43 -13.38 -5.51
CA ASN A 24 -3.69 -13.90 -6.03
C ASN A 24 -4.66 -12.78 -6.42
N PHE A 25 -4.76 -11.74 -5.62
CA PHE A 25 -5.57 -10.56 -5.93
C PHE A 25 -5.13 -9.94 -7.26
N VAL A 26 -3.84 -9.70 -7.41
CA VAL A 26 -3.27 -9.09 -8.62
C VAL A 26 -3.51 -9.97 -9.84
N ALA A 27 -3.31 -11.28 -9.70
CA ALA A 27 -3.39 -12.20 -10.82
C ALA A 27 -4.83 -12.52 -11.25
N ARG A 28 -5.77 -12.59 -10.31
CA ARG A 28 -7.11 -13.14 -10.57
C ARG A 28 -8.26 -12.21 -10.26
N LEU A 29 -8.10 -11.29 -9.33
CA LEU A 29 -9.18 -10.47 -8.80
C LEU A 29 -9.04 -8.98 -9.10
N PHE A 30 -7.97 -8.60 -9.78
CA PHE A 30 -7.73 -7.19 -10.08
C PHE A 30 -8.89 -6.62 -10.90
N PRO A 31 -9.46 -5.48 -10.49
CA PRO A 31 -10.64 -4.93 -11.17
C PRO A 31 -10.33 -4.57 -12.63
N LYS A 32 -11.19 -5.02 -13.54
CA LYS A 32 -10.98 -4.85 -14.99
C LYS A 32 -11.09 -3.40 -15.45
N ASN A 33 -11.83 -2.60 -14.72
CA ASN A 33 -12.09 -1.21 -15.08
C ASN A 33 -11.08 -0.23 -14.46
N VAL A 34 -10.03 -0.73 -13.84
CA VAL A 34 -8.92 0.09 -13.36
C VAL A 34 -7.99 0.39 -14.54
N ILE A 35 -7.79 1.68 -14.79
CA ILE A 35 -6.89 2.16 -15.84
C ILE A 35 -5.46 2.22 -15.30
N ARG A 36 -5.31 2.68 -14.05
CA ARG A 36 -4.03 2.84 -13.38
C ARG A 36 -4.14 2.58 -11.89
N CYS A 37 -3.11 1.97 -11.35
CA CYS A 37 -2.97 1.80 -9.91
C CYS A 37 -1.51 2.03 -9.53
N LYS A 38 -1.29 2.76 -8.44
CA LYS A 38 0.06 3.00 -7.93
C LYS A 38 0.02 3.20 -6.44
N GLY A 39 1.04 2.72 -5.76
CA GLY A 39 1.19 3.01 -4.35
C GLY A 39 2.14 2.10 -3.62
N LEU A 40 2.20 2.31 -2.31
CA LEU A 40 3.11 1.60 -1.43
C LEU A 40 2.41 0.38 -0.82
N CYS A 41 3.18 -0.70 -0.71
CA CYS A 41 2.74 -1.94 -0.08
C CYS A 41 3.81 -2.47 0.86
N TRP A 42 3.39 -3.22 1.85
CA TRP A 42 4.31 -3.99 2.67
C TRP A 42 3.70 -5.33 3.05
N PHE A 43 4.57 -6.31 3.31
CA PHE A 43 4.20 -7.70 3.46
C PHE A 43 4.75 -8.28 4.75
N LYS A 44 3.99 -9.18 5.36
CA LYS A 44 4.43 -9.85 6.60
C LYS A 44 5.72 -10.66 6.40
N GLU A 45 5.92 -11.17 5.18
CA GLU A 45 7.09 -11.98 4.84
C GLU A 45 8.38 -11.17 4.77
N GLU A 46 8.27 -9.86 4.52
CA GLU A 46 9.41 -8.95 4.44
C GLU A 46 9.09 -7.64 5.15
N PRO A 47 8.93 -7.65 6.47
CA PRO A 47 8.40 -6.51 7.21
C PRO A 47 9.26 -5.24 7.16
N ASP A 48 10.53 -5.37 6.82
CA ASP A 48 11.45 -4.23 6.75
C ASP A 48 11.41 -3.52 5.41
N MET A 49 10.82 -4.14 4.38
CA MET A 49 10.90 -3.65 3.01
C MET A 49 9.62 -2.94 2.59
N CYS A 50 9.81 -1.78 1.96
CA CYS A 50 8.75 -1.05 1.29
C CYS A 50 8.71 -1.46 -0.17
N TYR A 51 7.53 -1.75 -0.69
CA TYR A 51 7.34 -2.08 -2.10
C TYR A 51 6.48 -1.02 -2.77
N LEU A 52 6.81 -0.73 -4.02
CA LEU A 52 6.00 0.13 -4.87
C LEU A 52 5.28 -0.73 -5.90
N PHE A 53 3.95 -0.72 -5.86
CA PHE A 53 3.12 -1.41 -6.85
C PHE A 53 2.69 -0.41 -7.92
N GLU A 54 2.86 -0.79 -9.18
CA GLU A 54 2.44 0.01 -10.32
C GLU A 54 1.67 -0.87 -11.32
N GLN A 55 0.55 -0.36 -11.81
CA GLN A 55 -0.22 -1.02 -12.85
C GLN A 55 -0.65 0.04 -13.88
N ALA A 56 -0.45 -0.28 -15.15
CA ALA A 56 -0.93 0.53 -16.27
C ALA A 56 -1.40 -0.44 -17.34
N GLY A 57 -2.72 -0.46 -17.58
CA GLY A 57 -3.32 -1.44 -18.48
C GLY A 57 -3.08 -2.87 -17.98
N LYS A 58 -2.49 -3.69 -18.81
CA LYS A 58 -2.18 -5.09 -18.47
C LYS A 58 -0.81 -5.27 -17.83
N GLN A 59 -0.01 -4.22 -17.77
CA GLN A 59 1.32 -4.30 -17.18
C GLN A 59 1.25 -4.02 -15.69
N MET A 60 1.86 -4.91 -14.93
CA MET A 60 1.92 -4.81 -13.48
C MET A 60 3.35 -5.03 -13.01
N GLU A 61 3.76 -4.26 -12.01
CA GLU A 61 5.11 -4.35 -11.48
C GLU A 61 5.12 -4.09 -9.99
N LEU A 62 5.91 -4.87 -9.27
CA LEU A 62 6.14 -4.69 -7.85
C LEU A 62 7.64 -4.48 -7.66
N LYS A 63 8.03 -3.29 -7.25
CA LYS A 63 9.44 -2.90 -7.09
C LYS A 63 9.80 -2.73 -5.64
N ASN A 64 11.01 -3.16 -5.26
CA ASN A 64 11.56 -2.85 -3.95
C ASN A 64 11.90 -1.35 -3.91
N ALA A 65 11.33 -0.64 -2.95
CA ALA A 65 11.53 0.80 -2.78
C ALA A 65 12.43 1.14 -1.58
N GLY A 66 13.10 0.16 -1.02
CA GLY A 66 13.99 0.34 0.12
C GLY A 66 13.35 -0.06 1.44
N GLN A 67 14.01 0.30 2.53
CA GLN A 67 13.53 -0.03 3.87
C GLN A 67 12.65 1.09 4.43
N TRP A 68 11.71 0.71 5.28
CA TRP A 68 10.91 1.68 6.02
C TRP A 68 11.79 2.44 7.03
N TYR A 69 11.42 3.67 7.35
CA TYR A 69 12.13 4.44 8.38
C TYR A 69 12.10 3.77 9.74
N ALA A 70 11.05 3.00 10.02
CA ALA A 70 10.92 2.26 11.28
C ALA A 70 12.06 1.28 11.52
N THR A 71 12.81 0.90 10.48
CA THR A 71 13.94 -0.03 10.59
C THR A 71 15.27 0.66 10.86
N MET A 72 15.28 1.99 10.87
CA MET A 72 16.52 2.75 11.16
C MET A 72 16.99 2.54 12.60
N PRO A 73 18.30 2.69 12.86
CA PRO A 73 18.79 2.75 14.23
C PRO A 73 18.07 3.83 15.01
N LYS A 74 17.83 3.57 16.31
CA LYS A 74 17.00 4.44 17.15
C LYS A 74 17.42 5.90 17.14
N ASP A 75 18.74 6.16 17.20
CA ASP A 75 19.27 7.52 17.23
C ASP A 75 18.97 8.28 15.95
N GLU A 76 19.18 7.62 14.81
CA GLU A 76 18.92 8.21 13.51
C GLU A 76 17.42 8.42 13.30
N LEU A 77 16.60 7.46 13.71
CA LEU A 77 15.15 7.57 13.62
C LEU A 77 14.63 8.74 14.45
N GLN A 78 15.16 8.92 15.67
CA GLN A 78 14.78 10.02 16.53
C GLN A 78 15.05 11.37 15.86
N GLN A 79 16.20 11.52 15.23
CA GLN A 79 16.56 12.73 14.50
C GLN A 79 15.65 12.98 13.31
N MET A 80 15.30 11.91 12.58
CA MET A 80 14.38 12.02 11.44
C MET A 80 12.98 12.44 11.88
N LEU A 81 12.49 11.86 12.97
CA LEU A 81 11.18 12.21 13.53
C LEU A 81 11.13 13.66 14.00
N GLU A 82 12.23 14.18 14.53
CA GLU A 82 12.32 15.58 14.96
C GLU A 82 12.33 16.54 13.79
N ARG A 83 13.00 16.18 12.68
CA ARG A 83 13.13 17.03 11.49
C ARG A 83 11.96 16.99 10.55
N GLU A 84 11.36 15.82 10.36
CA GLU A 84 10.36 15.57 9.31
C GLU A 84 8.96 15.54 9.90
N GLU A 85 8.24 16.64 9.77
CA GLU A 85 6.88 16.76 10.29
C GLU A 85 5.94 15.73 9.67
N GLY A 86 6.05 15.48 8.36
CA GLY A 86 5.22 14.51 7.67
C GLY A 86 5.38 13.10 8.20
N LEU A 87 6.63 12.71 8.49
CA LEU A 87 6.92 11.40 9.07
C LEU A 87 6.33 11.27 10.46
N ARG A 88 6.47 12.31 11.26
CA ARG A 88 5.94 12.36 12.63
C ARG A 88 4.41 12.30 12.65
N ARG A 89 3.77 13.04 11.75
CA ARG A 89 2.31 13.10 11.64
C ARG A 89 1.70 11.74 11.30
N ASP A 90 2.33 10.99 10.40
CA ASP A 90 1.80 9.72 9.90
C ASP A 90 2.37 8.50 10.64
N TRP A 91 3.10 8.74 11.73
CA TRP A 91 3.74 7.66 12.48
C TRP A 91 2.73 6.88 13.31
N ASP A 92 2.74 5.55 13.15
CA ASP A 92 1.90 4.63 13.93
C ASP A 92 2.72 4.00 15.05
N GLU A 93 2.13 3.87 16.23
CA GLU A 93 2.85 3.31 17.39
C GLU A 93 3.33 1.88 17.18
N LYS A 94 2.54 1.08 16.48
CA LYS A 94 2.88 -0.33 16.21
C LYS A 94 3.70 -0.50 14.93
N TYR A 95 3.28 0.15 13.85
CA TYR A 95 3.83 -0.11 12.53
C TYR A 95 4.88 0.91 12.07
N GLY A 96 5.01 2.02 12.78
CA GLY A 96 5.90 3.10 12.35
C GLY A 96 5.35 3.79 11.11
N ASP A 97 6.16 3.90 10.07
CA ASP A 97 5.74 4.47 8.78
C ASP A 97 5.21 3.42 7.80
N ARG A 98 5.20 2.14 8.19
CA ARG A 98 4.69 1.05 7.33
C ARG A 98 3.22 1.25 7.04
N MET A 99 2.85 1.12 5.76
CA MET A 99 1.46 1.27 5.35
C MET A 99 1.20 0.65 3.99
N GLN A 100 -0.07 0.32 3.76
CA GLN A 100 -0.61 0.07 2.44
C GLN A 100 -1.26 1.37 1.98
N LYS A 101 -0.84 1.92 0.88
CA LYS A 101 -1.48 3.09 0.30
C LYS A 101 -1.50 2.95 -1.21
N LEU A 102 -2.63 2.48 -1.72
CA LEU A 102 -2.83 2.24 -3.16
C LEU A 102 -3.89 3.19 -3.70
N VAL A 103 -3.57 3.83 -4.81
CA VAL A 103 -4.50 4.73 -5.49
C VAL A 103 -4.91 4.07 -6.80
N PHE A 104 -6.23 3.81 -6.94
CA PHE A 104 -6.81 3.23 -8.13
C PHE A 104 -7.52 4.31 -8.92
N ILE A 105 -7.27 4.37 -10.22
CA ILE A 105 -7.94 5.29 -11.14
C ILE A 105 -8.62 4.44 -12.21
N GLY A 106 -9.89 4.69 -12.45
CA GLY A 106 -10.61 3.91 -13.44
C GLY A 106 -12.03 4.39 -13.63
N GLN A 107 -12.80 3.64 -14.44
CA GLN A 107 -14.19 3.97 -14.74
C GLN A 107 -15.12 3.12 -13.89
N LYS A 108 -16.14 3.75 -13.31
CA LYS A 108 -17.19 3.07 -12.54
C LYS A 108 -16.60 2.10 -11.51
N LEU A 109 -15.63 2.57 -10.74
CA LEU A 109 -14.98 1.73 -9.75
C LEU A 109 -15.95 1.33 -8.65
N ASP A 110 -15.98 0.04 -8.33
CA ASP A 110 -16.67 -0.46 -7.16
C ASP A 110 -15.71 -0.34 -5.97
N LYS A 111 -15.72 0.83 -5.34
CA LYS A 111 -14.78 1.16 -4.25
C LYS A 111 -14.94 0.22 -3.07
N LYS A 112 -16.16 -0.16 -2.76
CA LYS A 112 -16.44 -1.08 -1.64
C LYS A 112 -15.85 -2.46 -1.93
N ALA A 113 -16.06 -3.00 -3.12
CA ALA A 113 -15.53 -4.30 -3.50
C ALA A 113 -13.99 -4.30 -3.52
N ILE A 114 -13.38 -3.24 -4.05
CA ILE A 114 -11.93 -3.12 -4.07
C ILE A 114 -11.37 -3.19 -2.66
N LYS A 115 -11.94 -2.42 -1.73
CA LYS A 115 -11.48 -2.38 -0.34
C LYS A 115 -11.71 -3.71 0.37
N GLU A 116 -12.86 -4.34 0.16
CA GLU A 116 -13.16 -5.63 0.79
C GLU A 116 -12.21 -6.72 0.32
N GLN A 117 -11.91 -6.77 -0.96
CA GLN A 117 -11.01 -7.79 -1.50
C GLN A 117 -9.57 -7.57 -1.04
N LEU A 118 -9.10 -6.33 -0.97
CA LEU A 118 -7.79 -6.05 -0.43
C LEU A 118 -7.71 -6.31 1.07
N ASP A 119 -8.78 -6.04 1.81
CA ASP A 119 -8.83 -6.35 3.24
C ASP A 119 -8.67 -7.85 3.49
N MET A 120 -9.12 -8.70 2.57
CA MET A 120 -8.91 -10.15 2.67
C MET A 120 -7.45 -10.55 2.52
N CYS A 121 -6.61 -9.67 1.99
CA CYS A 121 -5.17 -9.90 1.89
C CYS A 121 -4.41 -9.50 3.15
N LEU A 122 -5.05 -8.75 4.04
CA LEU A 122 -4.42 -8.28 5.27
C LEU A 122 -4.23 -9.41 6.26
N THR A 123 -3.17 -9.32 7.04
CA THR A 123 -2.84 -10.31 8.05
C THR A 123 -2.19 -9.62 9.25
N ASP A 124 -1.85 -10.39 10.27
CA ASP A 124 -1.15 -9.89 11.45
C ASP A 124 0.33 -10.25 11.38
N VAL A 125 1.14 -9.47 12.07
CA VAL A 125 2.57 -9.72 12.19
C VAL A 125 3.05 -9.23 13.55
N GLU A 126 4.05 -9.93 14.08
CA GLU A 126 4.77 -9.47 15.26
C GLU A 126 6.03 -8.72 14.82
N LEU A 127 6.18 -7.51 15.34
CA LEU A 127 7.30 -6.65 15.00
C LEU A 127 8.23 -6.47 16.18
#